data_728836edffae3ff246ed464768667f63
#
_entry.id   728836edffae3ff246ed464768667f63
#
_cell.length_a   1.000
_cell.length_b   1.000
_cell.length_c   1.000
_cell.angle_alpha   90.00
_cell.angle_beta   90.00
_cell.angle_gamma   90.00
#
_symmetry.space_group_name_H-M   'P 1'
#
loop_
_entity.id
_entity.type
_entity.pdbx_description
1 polymer ?
#
loop_
_entity_poly.entity_id
_entity_poly.type
_entity_poly.pdbx_seq_one_letter_code
_entity_poly.pdbx_strand_id
1 'polypeptide(L)'
;GKTVHAAIRDGFKKAASAILDGNVTTLIAAAVLYALASGSVRGFAMTLALGIVLSMFSAMVVSRLLVNSLYGMGLKDAKYYGTKKERKGFPFVEKRKIFFTISCILLLAVPASMIFMHQTKGSALNFGLDFKGGTSINVPFNEDYSIEELDKEVEPVVEGVTKDSNIQMTKVVGGNNVIIKTRSLTLEEREQVYQAMADNFGVDTSEITFDNISSTVSKEMSQNAMKAVIIAVVCMLLYISARMALDAKRMSRKRI
;
A
#
# COMPACT_ATOMS: atom_id res chain seq x y z
N GLY A 1 25.88 -36.57 -2.36
CA GLY A 1 25.14 -35.40 -2.78
C GLY A 1 23.90 -35.81 -3.60
N LYS A 2 22.85 -35.00 -3.56
CA LYS A 2 21.65 -35.25 -4.38
C LYS A 2 21.92 -34.83 -5.83
N THR A 3 21.28 -35.51 -6.79
CA THR A 3 21.28 -35.08 -8.18
C THR A 3 20.58 -33.69 -8.31
N VAL A 4 20.93 -32.89 -9.33
CA VAL A 4 20.35 -31.56 -9.56
C VAL A 4 18.82 -31.66 -9.69
N HIS A 5 18.30 -32.65 -10.39
CA HIS A 5 16.85 -32.85 -10.52
C HIS A 5 16.16 -33.12 -9.17
N ALA A 6 16.75 -33.95 -8.31
CA ALA A 6 16.23 -34.21 -6.98
C ALA A 6 16.32 -32.95 -6.07
N ALA A 7 17.37 -32.16 -6.23
CA ALA A 7 17.54 -30.90 -5.49
C ALA A 7 16.49 -29.85 -5.90
N ILE A 8 16.19 -29.73 -7.19
CA ILE A 8 15.12 -28.85 -7.72
C ILE A 8 13.77 -29.26 -7.11
N ARG A 9 13.41 -30.54 -7.19
CA ARG A 9 12.13 -31.03 -6.64
C ARG A 9 11.99 -30.78 -5.13
N ASP A 10 13.04 -31.10 -4.37
CA ASP A 10 13.04 -30.91 -2.93
C ASP A 10 13.04 -29.41 -2.54
N GLY A 11 13.72 -28.59 -3.34
CA GLY A 11 13.73 -27.13 -3.19
C GLY A 11 12.32 -26.54 -3.36
N PHE A 12 11.62 -26.87 -4.44
CA PHE A 12 10.24 -26.44 -4.67
C PHE A 12 9.27 -26.95 -3.58
N LYS A 13 9.44 -28.20 -3.11
CA LYS A 13 8.62 -28.75 -2.03
C LYS A 13 8.78 -27.98 -0.71
N LYS A 14 9.99 -27.55 -0.39
CA LYS A 14 10.28 -26.75 0.80
C LYS A 14 9.79 -25.30 0.62
N ALA A 15 10.06 -24.71 -0.55
CA ALA A 15 9.65 -23.36 -0.86
C ALA A 15 8.12 -23.21 -0.89
N ALA A 16 7.39 -24.20 -1.42
CA ALA A 16 5.93 -24.18 -1.49
C ALA A 16 5.29 -23.98 -0.10
N SER A 17 5.79 -24.64 0.94
CA SER A 17 5.26 -24.46 2.30
C SER A 17 5.46 -23.03 2.78
N ALA A 18 6.65 -22.45 2.59
CA ALA A 18 6.93 -21.09 3.02
C ALA A 18 6.13 -20.03 2.21
N ILE A 19 5.97 -20.26 0.89
CA ILE A 19 5.19 -19.40 0.02
C ILE A 19 3.71 -19.44 0.43
N LEU A 20 3.16 -20.62 0.68
CA LEU A 20 1.77 -20.77 1.13
C LEU A 20 1.57 -20.11 2.49
N ASP A 21 2.41 -20.39 3.46
CA ASP A 21 2.26 -19.85 4.81
C ASP A 21 2.34 -18.33 4.84
N GLY A 22 3.28 -17.72 4.10
CA GLY A 22 3.41 -16.27 4.00
C GLY A 22 2.24 -15.60 3.28
N ASN A 23 1.77 -16.18 2.18
CA ASN A 23 0.68 -15.59 1.39
C ASN A 23 -0.70 -15.82 2.02
N VAL A 24 -0.93 -16.95 2.73
CA VAL A 24 -2.20 -17.18 3.44
C VAL A 24 -2.41 -16.13 4.53
N THR A 25 -1.38 -15.73 5.27
CA THR A 25 -1.51 -14.65 6.26
C THR A 25 -1.98 -13.34 5.62
N THR A 26 -1.43 -12.98 4.45
CA THR A 26 -1.83 -11.77 3.74
C THR A 26 -3.23 -11.91 3.12
N LEU A 27 -3.61 -13.09 2.64
CA LEU A 27 -4.97 -13.36 2.16
C LEU A 27 -6.00 -13.25 3.28
N ILE A 28 -5.69 -13.69 4.51
CA ILE A 28 -6.54 -13.49 5.69
C ILE A 28 -6.76 -11.99 5.93
N ALA A 29 -5.69 -11.19 5.91
CA ALA A 29 -5.80 -9.75 6.07
C ALA A 29 -6.65 -9.12 4.96
N ALA A 30 -6.42 -9.49 3.70
CA ALA A 30 -7.19 -9.01 2.56
C ALA A 30 -8.68 -9.40 2.67
N ALA A 31 -8.99 -10.62 3.09
CA ALA A 31 -10.38 -11.08 3.28
C ALA A 31 -11.10 -10.30 4.39
N VAL A 32 -10.44 -10.05 5.52
CA VAL A 32 -11.00 -9.26 6.62
C VAL A 32 -11.22 -7.81 6.19
N LEU A 33 -10.24 -7.19 5.51
CA LEU A 33 -10.38 -5.84 4.97
C LEU A 33 -11.54 -5.76 3.95
N TYR A 34 -11.66 -6.74 3.05
CA TYR A 34 -12.74 -6.79 2.08
C TYR A 34 -14.13 -6.89 2.73
N ALA A 35 -14.24 -7.66 3.81
CA ALA A 35 -15.50 -7.89 4.49
C ALA A 35 -15.95 -6.71 5.36
N LEU A 36 -15.01 -6.03 6.02
CA LEU A 36 -15.30 -5.02 7.04
C LEU A 36 -15.10 -3.58 6.56
N ALA A 37 -14.22 -3.36 5.59
CA ALA A 37 -13.98 -2.03 5.06
C ALA A 37 -14.96 -1.66 3.94
N SER A 38 -15.05 -0.38 3.66
CA SER A 38 -15.87 0.21 2.59
C SER A 38 -15.01 1.11 1.68
N GLY A 39 -15.60 1.60 0.60
CA GLY A 39 -14.95 2.54 -0.31
C GLY A 39 -13.66 2.03 -0.94
N SER A 40 -12.66 2.89 -1.00
CA SER A 40 -11.35 2.63 -1.60
C SER A 40 -10.57 1.50 -0.91
N VAL A 41 -10.72 1.36 0.42
CA VAL A 41 -10.05 0.30 1.19
C VAL A 41 -10.55 -1.10 0.79
N ARG A 42 -11.85 -1.26 0.51
CA ARG A 42 -12.41 -2.51 0.01
C ARG A 42 -11.91 -2.84 -1.39
N GLY A 43 -11.82 -1.84 -2.27
CA GLY A 43 -11.23 -1.99 -3.61
C GLY A 43 -9.76 -2.42 -3.55
N PHE A 44 -8.98 -1.78 -2.68
CA PHE A 44 -7.60 -2.17 -2.41
C PHE A 44 -7.49 -3.63 -1.92
N ALA A 45 -8.33 -4.04 -0.98
CA ALA A 45 -8.30 -5.40 -0.45
C ALA A 45 -8.57 -6.47 -1.54
N MET A 46 -9.47 -6.17 -2.48
CA MET A 46 -9.76 -7.06 -3.62
C MET A 46 -8.56 -7.17 -4.56
N THR A 47 -7.96 -6.06 -4.95
CA THR A 47 -6.78 -6.06 -5.83
C THR A 47 -5.58 -6.73 -5.17
N LEU A 48 -5.38 -6.52 -3.85
CA LEU A 48 -4.37 -7.19 -3.06
C LEU A 48 -4.57 -8.72 -3.08
N ALA A 49 -5.80 -9.20 -2.82
CA ALA A 49 -6.10 -10.63 -2.83
C ALA A 49 -5.82 -11.27 -4.19
N LEU A 50 -6.26 -10.63 -5.28
CA LEU A 50 -5.99 -11.08 -6.65
C LEU A 50 -4.49 -11.11 -6.95
N GLY A 51 -3.75 -10.07 -6.58
CA GLY A 51 -2.30 -10.00 -6.76
C GLY A 51 -1.56 -11.12 -6.04
N ILE A 52 -1.98 -11.45 -4.81
CA ILE A 52 -1.39 -12.55 -4.03
C ILE A 52 -1.68 -13.90 -4.68
N VAL A 53 -2.91 -14.15 -5.11
CA VAL A 53 -3.28 -15.42 -5.79
C VAL A 53 -2.46 -15.60 -7.07
N LEU A 54 -2.33 -14.56 -7.89
CA LEU A 54 -1.52 -14.57 -9.11
C LEU A 54 -0.04 -14.76 -8.80
N SER A 55 0.47 -14.10 -7.76
CA SER A 55 1.85 -14.26 -7.30
C SER A 55 2.15 -15.69 -6.84
N MET A 56 1.23 -16.31 -6.07
CA MET A 56 1.34 -17.70 -5.64
C MET A 56 1.34 -18.66 -6.84
N PHE A 57 0.44 -18.45 -7.78
CA PHE A 57 0.39 -19.23 -9.01
C PHE A 57 1.71 -19.12 -9.77
N SER A 58 2.21 -17.90 -9.99
CA SER A 58 3.47 -17.67 -10.68
C SER A 58 4.66 -18.33 -9.96
N ALA A 59 4.75 -18.19 -8.63
CA ALA A 59 5.83 -18.75 -7.84
C ALA A 59 5.81 -20.30 -7.81
N MET A 60 4.64 -20.91 -7.70
CA MET A 60 4.53 -22.37 -7.55
C MET A 60 4.44 -23.12 -8.89
N VAL A 61 3.78 -22.56 -9.89
CA VAL A 61 3.54 -23.22 -11.18
C VAL A 61 4.53 -22.74 -12.23
N VAL A 62 4.52 -21.44 -12.54
CA VAL A 62 5.31 -20.88 -13.65
C VAL A 62 6.81 -21.04 -13.36
N SER A 63 7.27 -20.67 -12.17
CA SER A 63 8.69 -20.79 -11.81
C SER A 63 9.17 -22.25 -11.84
N ARG A 64 8.32 -23.17 -11.39
CA ARG A 64 8.64 -24.61 -11.43
C ARG A 64 8.74 -25.13 -12.86
N LEU A 65 7.81 -24.73 -13.74
CA LEU A 65 7.84 -25.11 -15.16
C LEU A 65 9.10 -24.55 -15.84
N LEU A 66 9.42 -23.28 -15.61
CA LEU A 66 10.61 -22.65 -16.17
C LEU A 66 11.90 -23.35 -15.74
N VAL A 67 12.07 -23.64 -14.46
CA VAL A 67 13.27 -24.33 -13.95
C VAL A 67 13.37 -25.74 -14.51
N ASN A 68 12.27 -26.49 -14.59
CA ASN A 68 12.25 -27.81 -15.19
C ASN A 68 12.53 -27.77 -16.70
N SER A 69 12.03 -26.79 -17.42
CA SER A 69 12.31 -26.58 -18.85
C SER A 69 13.79 -26.27 -19.09
N LEU A 70 14.40 -25.39 -18.28
CA LEU A 70 15.84 -25.11 -18.36
C LEU A 70 16.68 -26.35 -18.12
N TYR A 71 16.30 -27.19 -17.14
CA TYR A 71 16.95 -28.48 -16.92
C TYR A 71 16.81 -29.42 -18.11
N GLY A 72 15.61 -29.48 -18.72
CA GLY A 72 15.32 -30.27 -19.94
C GLY A 72 16.10 -29.81 -21.18
N MET A 73 16.33 -28.51 -21.31
CA MET A 73 17.14 -27.88 -22.38
C MET A 73 18.66 -28.16 -22.26
N GLY A 74 19.09 -28.90 -21.24
CA GLY A 74 20.48 -29.30 -21.06
C GLY A 74 21.29 -28.52 -20.05
N LEU A 75 20.70 -27.57 -19.34
CA LEU A 75 21.35 -26.85 -18.23
C LEU A 75 21.37 -27.73 -16.96
N LYS A 76 22.16 -28.83 -16.99
CA LYS A 76 22.16 -29.84 -15.93
C LYS A 76 23.25 -29.62 -14.86
N ASP A 77 24.16 -28.65 -15.09
CA ASP A 77 25.27 -28.39 -14.17
C ASP A 77 24.78 -27.63 -12.93
N ALA A 78 25.22 -28.07 -11.76
CA ALA A 78 24.87 -27.49 -10.47
C ALA A 78 25.20 -25.99 -10.34
N LYS A 79 26.19 -25.49 -11.12
CA LYS A 79 26.57 -24.07 -11.13
C LYS A 79 25.44 -23.13 -11.55
N TYR A 80 24.48 -23.59 -12.37
CA TYR A 80 23.34 -22.79 -12.81
C TYR A 80 22.22 -22.71 -11.77
N TYR A 81 22.22 -23.62 -10.78
CA TYR A 81 21.17 -23.70 -9.73
C TYR A 81 21.66 -23.25 -8.37
N GLY A 82 22.73 -22.47 -8.32
CA GLY A 82 23.25 -21.86 -7.12
C GLY A 82 24.24 -22.75 -6.37
N THR A 83 25.53 -22.61 -6.67
CA THR A 83 26.60 -23.16 -5.83
C THR A 83 26.79 -22.25 -4.63
N LYS A 84 26.86 -22.87 -3.44
CA LYS A 84 27.12 -22.14 -2.20
C LYS A 84 28.57 -21.60 -2.25
N LYS A 85 28.73 -20.35 -2.67
CA LYS A 85 30.00 -19.66 -2.51
C LYS A 85 30.12 -19.29 -1.05
N GLU A 86 31.11 -19.80 -0.34
CA GLU A 86 31.37 -19.38 1.03
C GLU A 86 31.75 -17.90 1.03
N ARG A 87 30.77 -17.07 1.35
CA ARG A 87 30.99 -15.64 1.61
C ARG A 87 31.29 -15.50 3.10
N LYS A 88 32.34 -14.79 3.45
CA LYS A 88 32.56 -14.35 4.83
C LYS A 88 31.29 -13.65 5.31
N GLY A 89 30.64 -14.23 6.31
CA GLY A 89 29.42 -13.66 6.90
C GLY A 89 29.74 -12.27 7.44
N PHE A 90 28.85 -11.33 7.21
CA PHE A 90 28.97 -10.02 7.83
C PHE A 90 28.74 -10.18 9.35
N PRO A 91 29.62 -9.61 10.20
CA PRO A 91 29.58 -9.82 11.66
C PRO A 91 28.46 -8.98 12.31
N PHE A 92 27.19 -9.32 12.05
CA PHE A 92 26.01 -8.62 12.59
C PHE A 92 25.97 -8.63 14.11
N VAL A 93 26.28 -9.77 14.71
CA VAL A 93 26.22 -9.95 16.17
C VAL A 93 27.30 -9.13 16.87
N GLU A 94 28.50 -9.06 16.30
CA GLU A 94 29.61 -8.24 16.83
C GLU A 94 29.29 -6.75 16.76
N LYS A 95 28.64 -6.32 15.67
CA LYS A 95 28.23 -4.93 15.43
C LYS A 95 26.82 -4.59 15.93
N ARG A 96 26.26 -5.43 16.81
CA ARG A 96 24.88 -5.25 17.31
C ARG A 96 24.58 -3.86 17.86
N LYS A 97 25.54 -3.23 18.55
CA LYS A 97 25.35 -1.86 19.08
C LYS A 97 25.05 -0.83 17.99
N ILE A 98 25.74 -0.92 16.86
CA ILE A 98 25.53 -0.01 15.71
C ILE A 98 24.13 -0.21 15.14
N PHE A 99 23.70 -1.47 14.92
CA PHE A 99 22.38 -1.76 14.39
C PHE A 99 21.26 -1.36 15.35
N PHE A 100 21.44 -1.60 16.66
CA PHE A 100 20.49 -1.12 17.67
C PHE A 100 20.39 0.40 17.70
N THR A 101 21.52 1.11 17.64
CA THR A 101 21.53 2.57 17.59
C THR A 101 20.81 3.11 16.35
N ILE A 102 21.09 2.55 15.17
CA ILE A 102 20.39 2.92 13.93
C ILE A 102 18.88 2.67 14.05
N SER A 103 18.49 1.49 14.54
CA SER A 103 17.07 1.16 14.74
C SER A 103 16.39 2.09 15.73
N CYS A 104 17.04 2.43 16.84
CA CYS A 104 16.50 3.38 17.83
C CYS A 104 16.34 4.79 17.22
N ILE A 105 17.33 5.26 16.45
CA ILE A 105 17.24 6.55 15.77
C ILE A 105 16.05 6.56 14.79
N LEU A 106 15.88 5.53 13.98
CA LEU A 106 14.76 5.42 13.04
C LEU A 106 13.41 5.35 13.76
N LEU A 107 13.32 4.57 14.84
CA LEU A 107 12.11 4.47 15.66
C LEU A 107 11.73 5.79 16.33
N LEU A 108 12.70 6.60 16.73
CA LEU A 108 12.46 7.91 17.34
C LEU A 108 12.22 9.00 16.30
N ALA A 109 12.81 8.89 15.12
CA ALA A 109 12.65 9.87 14.04
C ALA A 109 11.19 9.95 13.55
N VAL A 110 10.46 8.81 13.50
CA VAL A 110 9.07 8.79 13.06
C VAL A 110 8.15 9.61 13.98
N PRO A 111 8.05 9.34 15.31
CA PRO A 111 7.20 10.14 16.18
C PRO A 111 7.70 11.59 16.28
N ALA A 112 9.01 11.85 16.24
CA ALA A 112 9.55 13.20 16.21
C ALA A 112 9.09 13.98 14.97
N SER A 113 9.14 13.38 13.78
CA SER A 113 8.63 13.99 12.56
C SER A 113 7.12 14.23 12.61
N MET A 114 6.34 13.31 13.19
CA MET A 114 4.90 13.48 13.36
C MET A 114 4.55 14.66 14.28
N ILE A 115 5.29 14.81 15.38
CA ILE A 115 5.11 15.94 16.32
C ILE A 115 5.48 17.25 15.61
N PHE A 116 6.60 17.27 14.90
CA PHE A 116 7.03 18.44 14.13
C PHE A 116 6.01 18.85 13.07
N MET A 117 5.49 17.89 12.29
CA MET A 117 4.45 18.17 11.30
C MET A 117 3.14 18.64 11.94
N HIS A 118 2.77 18.09 13.09
CA HIS A 118 1.58 18.54 13.81
C HIS A 118 1.69 20.00 14.26
N GLN A 119 2.88 20.42 14.72
CA GLN A 119 3.12 21.80 15.15
C GLN A 119 3.20 22.80 13.98
N THR A 120 3.72 22.38 12.83
CA THR A 120 3.93 23.27 11.67
C THR A 120 2.73 23.31 10.73
N LYS A 121 2.05 22.18 10.52
CA LYS A 121 0.95 22.04 9.55
C LYS A 121 -0.42 21.70 10.19
N GLY A 122 -0.51 21.67 11.51
CA GLY A 122 -1.75 21.37 12.24
C GLY A 122 -2.20 19.90 12.17
N SER A 123 -1.52 19.04 11.39
CA SER A 123 -1.86 17.62 11.30
C SER A 123 -0.58 16.77 11.15
N ALA A 124 -0.50 15.69 11.96
CA ALA A 124 0.64 14.78 11.96
C ALA A 124 0.72 13.90 10.71
N LEU A 125 -0.43 13.62 10.08
CA LEU A 125 -0.56 12.77 8.89
C LEU A 125 -1.52 13.45 7.90
N ASN A 126 -1.17 13.35 6.63
CA ASN A 126 -2.03 13.84 5.56
C ASN A 126 -3.00 12.72 5.12
N PHE A 127 -4.16 12.69 5.78
CA PHE A 127 -5.21 11.72 5.46
C PHE A 127 -5.93 12.12 4.17
N GLY A 128 -6.24 11.12 3.33
CA GLY A 128 -7.09 11.31 2.16
C GLY A 128 -8.53 11.67 2.53
N LEU A 129 -9.28 12.19 1.55
CA LEU A 129 -10.69 12.58 1.69
C LEU A 129 -11.59 11.48 2.24
N ASP A 130 -11.33 10.22 1.88
CA ASP A 130 -12.07 9.07 2.38
C ASP A 130 -12.07 8.98 3.93
N PHE A 131 -11.03 9.51 4.58
CA PHE A 131 -10.85 9.45 6.03
C PHE A 131 -11.10 10.77 6.75
N LYS A 132 -10.93 11.92 6.06
CA LYS A 132 -11.22 13.26 6.63
C LYS A 132 -12.63 13.75 6.32
N GLY A 133 -13.18 13.33 5.20
CA GLY A 133 -14.30 13.99 4.56
C GLY A 133 -13.84 15.25 3.83
N GLY A 134 -14.69 15.75 2.98
CA GLY A 134 -14.40 16.96 2.22
C GLY A 134 -14.99 16.92 0.82
N THR A 135 -14.59 17.87 0.01
CA THR A 135 -15.01 18.01 -1.38
C THR A 135 -13.82 17.75 -2.30
N SER A 136 -14.01 16.88 -3.28
CA SER A 136 -13.12 16.69 -4.42
C SER A 136 -13.70 17.40 -5.61
N ILE A 137 -12.91 18.26 -6.24
CA ILE A 137 -13.30 19.06 -7.40
C ILE A 137 -12.43 18.59 -8.55
N ASN A 138 -13.03 18.10 -9.61
CA ASN A 138 -12.31 17.75 -10.83
C ASN A 138 -12.49 18.91 -11.82
N VAL A 139 -11.38 19.59 -12.11
CA VAL A 139 -11.32 20.77 -12.98
C VAL A 139 -10.57 20.40 -14.26
N PRO A 140 -11.21 20.42 -15.43
CA PRO A 140 -10.54 20.26 -16.72
C PRO A 140 -9.96 21.59 -17.16
N PHE A 141 -8.65 21.78 -17.01
CA PHE A 141 -7.97 22.98 -17.49
C PHE A 141 -7.76 22.94 -19.00
N ASN A 142 -7.78 24.12 -19.64
CA ASN A 142 -7.50 24.25 -21.07
C ASN A 142 -6.01 24.04 -21.40
N GLU A 143 -5.13 24.28 -20.42
CA GLU A 143 -3.69 24.17 -20.53
C GLU A 143 -3.14 23.11 -19.59
N ASP A 144 -1.94 22.63 -19.89
CA ASP A 144 -1.25 21.61 -19.11
C ASP A 144 -0.40 22.28 -18.02
N TYR A 145 -0.96 22.45 -16.82
CA TYR A 145 -0.25 23.02 -15.67
C TYR A 145 0.72 22.01 -15.05
N SER A 146 1.93 22.46 -14.75
CA SER A 146 2.85 21.73 -13.89
C SER A 146 2.40 21.80 -12.42
N ILE A 147 2.89 20.91 -11.57
CA ILE A 147 2.56 20.92 -10.13
C ILE A 147 2.98 22.25 -9.48
N GLU A 148 4.12 22.80 -9.89
CA GLU A 148 4.64 24.07 -9.35
C GLU A 148 3.77 25.27 -9.75
N GLU A 149 3.18 25.24 -10.94
CA GLU A 149 2.25 26.27 -11.41
C GLU A 149 0.91 26.16 -10.68
N LEU A 150 0.41 24.94 -10.47
CA LEU A 150 -0.79 24.70 -9.67
C LEU A 150 -0.67 25.28 -8.26
N ASP A 151 0.48 25.04 -7.59
CA ASP A 151 0.74 25.53 -6.23
C ASP A 151 0.87 27.06 -6.18
N LYS A 152 1.30 27.71 -7.26
CA LYS A 152 1.48 29.17 -7.30
C LYS A 152 0.26 29.95 -7.78
N GLU A 153 -0.49 29.39 -8.72
CA GLU A 153 -1.56 30.12 -9.41
C GLU A 153 -2.95 29.63 -8.99
N VAL A 154 -3.15 28.30 -8.85
CA VAL A 154 -4.47 27.73 -8.57
C VAL A 154 -4.73 27.65 -7.06
N GLU A 155 -3.74 27.21 -6.27
CA GLU A 155 -3.91 27.06 -4.82
C GLU A 155 -4.37 28.34 -4.14
N PRO A 156 -3.78 29.53 -4.39
CA PRO A 156 -4.20 30.77 -3.73
C PRO A 156 -5.64 31.19 -4.09
N VAL A 157 -6.09 30.91 -5.31
CA VAL A 157 -7.45 31.21 -5.76
C VAL A 157 -8.46 30.33 -5.04
N VAL A 158 -8.16 29.02 -4.94
CA VAL A 158 -9.02 28.07 -4.22
C VAL A 158 -9.00 28.35 -2.71
N GLU A 159 -7.85 28.64 -2.13
CA GLU A 159 -7.71 29.01 -0.71
C GLU A 159 -8.50 30.26 -0.38
N GLY A 160 -8.47 31.28 -1.26
CA GLY A 160 -9.22 32.52 -1.08
C GLY A 160 -10.74 32.30 -0.97
N VAL A 161 -11.28 31.32 -1.71
CA VAL A 161 -12.71 30.98 -1.67
C VAL A 161 -13.02 30.00 -0.54
N THR A 162 -12.24 28.92 -0.43
CA THR A 162 -12.53 27.83 0.50
C THR A 162 -12.07 28.11 1.93
N LYS A 163 -11.15 29.06 2.12
CA LYS A 163 -10.47 29.35 3.39
C LYS A 163 -9.85 28.09 4.04
N ASP A 164 -9.40 27.17 3.20
CA ASP A 164 -8.74 25.93 3.60
C ASP A 164 -7.27 26.01 3.19
N SER A 165 -6.37 25.99 4.16
CA SER A 165 -4.92 26.01 3.94
C SER A 165 -4.33 24.61 3.68
N ASN A 166 -5.15 23.55 3.67
CA ASN A 166 -4.74 22.17 3.44
C ASN A 166 -5.29 21.62 2.11
N ILE A 167 -5.23 22.41 1.07
CA ILE A 167 -5.64 21.99 -0.27
C ILE A 167 -4.64 20.97 -0.81
N GLN A 168 -5.15 19.91 -1.42
CA GLN A 168 -4.33 18.93 -2.12
C GLN A 168 -4.71 18.92 -3.58
N MET A 169 -3.74 19.14 -4.44
CA MET A 169 -3.94 19.09 -5.89
C MET A 169 -3.24 17.88 -6.47
N THR A 170 -3.91 17.19 -7.38
CA THR A 170 -3.38 16.01 -8.06
C THR A 170 -3.72 16.09 -9.52
N LYS A 171 -2.70 16.06 -10.37
CA LYS A 171 -2.87 16.04 -11.82
C LYS A 171 -3.25 14.63 -12.28
N VAL A 172 -4.22 14.55 -13.19
CA VAL A 172 -4.62 13.27 -13.80
C VAL A 172 -3.68 12.96 -14.97
N VAL A 173 -3.05 11.81 -14.95
CA VAL A 173 -2.12 11.38 -16.00
C VAL A 173 -2.88 11.13 -17.32
N GLY A 174 -2.42 11.76 -18.40
CA GLY A 174 -3.01 11.61 -19.73
C GLY A 174 -4.10 12.62 -20.09
N GLY A 175 -4.26 13.67 -19.27
CA GLY A 175 -5.20 14.79 -19.53
C GLY A 175 -4.78 16.03 -18.78
N ASN A 176 -5.50 17.12 -19.03
CA ASN A 176 -5.31 18.40 -18.36
C ASN A 176 -6.18 18.55 -17.11
N ASN A 177 -6.78 17.45 -16.65
CA ASN A 177 -7.64 17.45 -15.46
C ASN A 177 -6.80 17.53 -14.19
N VAL A 178 -7.25 18.37 -13.28
CA VAL A 178 -6.69 18.48 -11.93
C VAL A 178 -7.75 18.18 -10.89
N ILE A 179 -7.45 17.28 -9.99
CA ILE A 179 -8.31 16.95 -8.85
C ILE A 179 -7.86 17.82 -7.67
N ILE A 180 -8.72 18.74 -7.26
CA ILE A 180 -8.51 19.62 -6.11
C ILE A 180 -9.31 19.08 -4.94
N LYS A 181 -8.65 18.82 -3.83
CA LYS A 181 -9.25 18.28 -2.60
C LYS A 181 -9.18 19.32 -1.50
N THR A 182 -10.32 19.62 -0.91
CA THR A 182 -10.47 20.63 0.15
C THR A 182 -11.49 20.18 1.19
N ARG A 183 -11.70 20.98 2.23
CA ARG A 183 -12.75 20.73 3.22
C ARG A 183 -14.14 20.61 2.56
N SER A 184 -15.12 20.17 3.32
CA SER A 184 -16.51 20.12 2.85
C SER A 184 -17.00 21.52 2.51
N LEU A 185 -17.47 21.71 1.27
CA LEU A 185 -17.98 22.97 0.76
C LEU A 185 -19.50 22.99 0.77
N THR A 186 -20.08 24.13 1.13
CA THR A 186 -21.50 24.42 0.96
C THR A 186 -21.84 24.62 -0.53
N LEU A 187 -23.13 24.65 -0.86
CA LEU A 187 -23.56 24.91 -2.25
C LEU A 187 -23.10 26.29 -2.74
N GLU A 188 -23.16 27.31 -1.88
CA GLU A 188 -22.71 28.65 -2.16
C GLU A 188 -21.21 28.74 -2.42
N GLU A 189 -20.41 28.06 -1.59
CA GLU A 189 -18.96 28.01 -1.76
C GLU A 189 -18.55 27.28 -3.04
N ARG A 190 -19.30 26.26 -3.45
CA ARG A 190 -19.06 25.58 -4.74
C ARG A 190 -19.30 26.51 -5.91
N GLU A 191 -20.38 27.28 -5.87
CA GLU A 191 -20.69 28.26 -6.91
C GLU A 191 -19.58 29.31 -7.00
N GLN A 192 -19.06 29.76 -5.85
CA GLN A 192 -17.92 30.68 -5.82
C GLN A 192 -16.64 30.06 -6.41
N VAL A 193 -16.42 28.78 -6.18
CA VAL A 193 -15.29 28.07 -6.82
C VAL A 193 -15.50 27.94 -8.32
N TYR A 194 -16.74 27.66 -8.80
CA TYR A 194 -17.06 27.65 -10.24
C TYR A 194 -16.69 28.97 -10.88
N GLN A 195 -17.19 30.08 -10.30
CA GLN A 195 -16.93 31.42 -10.83
C GLN A 195 -15.44 31.77 -10.79
N ALA A 196 -14.75 31.45 -9.69
CA ALA A 196 -13.33 31.71 -9.58
C ALA A 196 -12.48 30.90 -10.60
N MET A 197 -12.87 29.67 -10.92
CA MET A 197 -12.19 28.87 -11.96
C MET A 197 -12.46 29.42 -13.35
N ALA A 198 -13.68 29.82 -13.64
CA ALA A 198 -14.04 30.45 -14.92
C ALA A 198 -13.33 31.80 -15.13
N ASP A 199 -13.34 32.66 -14.11
CA ASP A 199 -12.82 34.04 -14.22
C ASP A 199 -11.30 34.09 -14.31
N ASN A 200 -10.58 33.18 -13.56
CA ASN A 200 -9.13 33.22 -13.53
C ASN A 200 -8.48 32.31 -14.57
N PHE A 201 -9.13 31.19 -14.93
CA PHE A 201 -8.50 30.14 -15.77
C PHE A 201 -9.31 29.84 -17.04
N GLY A 202 -10.44 30.52 -17.27
CA GLY A 202 -11.29 30.31 -18.46
C GLY A 202 -11.85 28.91 -18.59
N VAL A 203 -12.00 28.18 -17.47
CA VAL A 203 -12.49 26.79 -17.45
C VAL A 203 -14.02 26.82 -17.67
N ASP A 204 -14.51 25.86 -18.46
CA ASP A 204 -15.97 25.69 -18.62
C ASP A 204 -16.55 25.09 -17.33
N THR A 205 -17.39 25.87 -16.67
CA THR A 205 -18.04 25.47 -15.41
C THR A 205 -18.92 24.25 -15.55
N SER A 206 -19.45 23.96 -16.75
CA SER A 206 -20.27 22.77 -17.00
C SER A 206 -19.50 21.45 -16.94
N GLU A 207 -18.19 21.50 -17.13
CA GLU A 207 -17.31 20.33 -17.08
C GLU A 207 -16.69 20.08 -15.70
N ILE A 208 -16.80 21.05 -14.78
CA ILE A 208 -16.32 20.88 -13.40
C ILE A 208 -17.26 19.95 -12.63
N THR A 209 -16.70 18.90 -12.05
CA THR A 209 -17.47 17.95 -11.24
C THR A 209 -17.06 17.99 -9.78
N PHE A 210 -18.04 17.85 -8.88
CA PHE A 210 -17.84 17.82 -7.43
C PHE A 210 -18.28 16.51 -6.84
N ASP A 211 -17.36 15.87 -6.13
CA ASP A 211 -17.65 14.74 -5.28
C ASP A 211 -17.53 15.17 -3.81
N ASN A 212 -18.59 14.96 -3.03
CA ASN A 212 -18.58 15.33 -1.61
C ASN A 212 -18.69 14.10 -0.72
N ILE A 213 -17.69 13.90 0.12
CA ILE A 213 -17.70 12.85 1.14
C ILE A 213 -18.03 13.49 2.49
N SER A 214 -19.20 13.16 3.05
CA SER A 214 -19.60 13.72 4.32
C SER A 214 -18.67 13.27 5.44
N SER A 215 -18.45 14.12 6.44
CA SER A 215 -17.61 13.83 7.60
C SER A 215 -18.13 12.60 8.39
N THR A 216 -19.43 12.35 8.38
CA THR A 216 -20.04 11.17 9.02
C THR A 216 -19.62 9.89 8.32
N VAL A 217 -19.70 9.85 6.98
CA VAL A 217 -19.29 8.71 6.17
C VAL A 217 -17.79 8.44 6.32
N SER A 218 -16.97 9.49 6.27
CA SER A 218 -15.53 9.36 6.45
C SER A 218 -15.14 8.85 7.83
N LYS A 219 -15.82 9.30 8.88
CA LYS A 219 -15.61 8.80 10.25
C LYS A 219 -15.97 7.32 10.36
N GLU A 220 -17.08 6.91 9.75
CA GLU A 220 -17.48 5.50 9.71
C GLU A 220 -16.47 4.65 8.93
N MET A 221 -16.03 5.11 7.75
CA MET A 221 -15.00 4.45 6.95
C MET A 221 -13.68 4.28 7.73
N SER A 222 -13.23 5.34 8.41
CA SER A 222 -12.02 5.31 9.24
C SER A 222 -12.14 4.32 10.40
N GLN A 223 -13.26 4.32 11.10
CA GLN A 223 -13.51 3.38 12.19
C GLN A 223 -13.57 1.93 11.71
N ASN A 224 -14.25 1.68 10.60
CA ASN A 224 -14.35 0.34 10.03
C ASN A 224 -12.99 -0.16 9.52
N ALA A 225 -12.20 0.68 8.90
CA ALA A 225 -10.83 0.35 8.50
C ALA A 225 -9.95 0.01 9.71
N MET A 226 -10.03 0.78 10.80
CA MET A 226 -9.26 0.50 12.02
C MET A 226 -9.70 -0.82 12.68
N LYS A 227 -10.99 -1.07 12.79
CA LYS A 227 -11.53 -2.35 13.30
C LYS A 227 -11.06 -3.52 12.42
N ALA A 228 -11.10 -3.36 11.10
CA ALA A 228 -10.66 -4.38 10.17
C ALA A 228 -9.17 -4.72 10.35
N VAL A 229 -8.29 -3.72 10.52
CA VAL A 229 -6.87 -3.93 10.79
C VAL A 229 -6.66 -4.72 12.10
N ILE A 230 -7.33 -4.34 13.17
CA ILE A 230 -7.21 -5.02 14.47
C ILE A 230 -7.66 -6.50 14.34
N ILE A 231 -8.82 -6.73 13.72
CA ILE A 231 -9.34 -8.09 13.52
C ILE A 231 -8.41 -8.90 12.62
N ALA A 232 -7.87 -8.31 11.55
CA ALA A 232 -6.91 -8.96 10.67
C ALA A 232 -5.65 -9.41 11.43
N VAL A 233 -5.09 -8.53 12.28
CA VAL A 233 -3.92 -8.87 13.12
C VAL A 233 -4.23 -10.05 14.05
N VAL A 234 -5.38 -10.03 14.72
CA VAL A 234 -5.80 -11.14 15.60
C VAL A 234 -5.95 -12.44 14.80
N CYS A 235 -6.61 -12.41 13.65
CA CYS A 235 -6.78 -13.59 12.79
C CYS A 235 -5.42 -14.13 12.30
N MET A 236 -4.49 -13.26 11.90
CA MET A 236 -3.14 -13.66 11.51
C MET A 236 -2.37 -14.31 12.65
N LEU A 237 -2.42 -13.74 13.86
CA LEU A 237 -1.76 -14.33 15.05
C LEU A 237 -2.34 -15.69 15.39
N LEU A 238 -3.65 -15.87 15.32
CA LEU A 238 -4.31 -17.16 15.52
C LEU A 238 -3.88 -18.18 14.47
N TYR A 239 -3.84 -17.80 13.21
CA TYR A 239 -3.40 -18.66 12.12
C TYR A 239 -1.94 -19.11 12.32
N ILE A 240 -1.02 -18.17 12.59
CA ILE A 240 0.39 -18.47 12.80
C ILE A 240 0.58 -19.41 14.01
N SER A 241 -0.10 -19.12 15.12
CA SER A 241 -0.04 -19.93 16.32
C SER A 241 -0.54 -21.37 16.08
N ALA A 242 -1.67 -21.52 15.40
CA ALA A 242 -2.22 -22.83 15.02
C ALA A 242 -1.26 -23.58 14.07
N ARG A 243 -0.69 -22.88 13.10
CA ARG A 243 0.26 -23.47 12.14
C ARG A 243 1.53 -23.98 12.82
N MET A 244 2.10 -23.18 13.73
CA MET A 244 3.27 -23.58 14.50
C MET A 244 2.99 -24.79 15.41
N ALA A 245 1.82 -24.83 16.05
CA ALA A 245 1.41 -25.96 16.88
C ALA A 245 1.26 -27.27 16.07
N LEU A 246 0.72 -27.18 14.84
CA LEU A 246 0.62 -28.33 13.93
C LEU A 246 1.99 -28.84 13.49
N ASP A 247 2.91 -27.95 13.17
CA ASP A 247 4.28 -28.33 12.77
C ASP A 247 5.08 -28.93 13.94
N ALA A 248 4.92 -28.42 15.16
CA ALA A 248 5.49 -28.99 16.36
C ALA A 248 5.00 -30.46 16.60
N LYS A 249 3.66 -30.69 16.45
CA LYS A 249 3.10 -32.04 16.55
C LYS A 249 3.62 -32.98 15.45
N ARG A 250 3.81 -32.50 14.22
CA ARG A 250 4.38 -33.29 13.12
C ARG A 250 5.84 -33.68 13.38
N MET A 251 6.63 -32.76 13.94
CA MET A 251 8.04 -33.06 14.30
C MET A 251 8.14 -34.04 15.45
N SER A 252 7.27 -33.95 16.45
CA SER A 252 7.21 -34.92 17.56
C SER A 252 6.91 -36.35 17.09
N ARG A 253 5.92 -36.51 16.18
CA ARG A 253 5.56 -37.81 15.59
C ARG A 253 6.63 -38.44 14.69
N LYS A 254 7.61 -37.69 14.20
CA LYS A 254 8.71 -38.21 13.38
C LYS A 254 9.93 -38.61 14.19
N ARG A 255 9.94 -38.32 15.48
CA ARG A 255 11.02 -38.70 16.41
C ARG A 255 10.74 -40.01 17.18
N ILE A 256 9.53 -40.54 17.06
CA ILE A 256 9.11 -41.87 17.53
C ILE A 256 9.15 -42.82 16.33
#